data_a79e6ab46a16c6e182ed9183c7752a28
#
_entry.id   a79e6ab46a16c6e182ed9183c7752a28
#
_cell.length_a   1.000
_cell.length_b   1.000
_cell.length_c   1.000
_cell.angle_alpha   90.00
_cell.angle_beta   90.00
_cell.angle_gamma   90.00
#
_symmetry.space_group_name_H-M   'P 1'
#
loop_
_entity.id
_entity.type
_entity.pdbx_description
1 polymer ?
#
loop_
_entity_poly.entity_id
_entity_poly.type
_entity_poly.pdbx_seq_one_letter_code
_entity_poly.pdbx_strand_id
1 'polypeptide(L)'
;MVKLRIVLGLVALTILVGCRNDMHDQPRFKPLAQSDFYADLRSSRAPVEGTVARGDLREDSYFYTGKIGANPGDYMPAEVPVHEETLKRGRERFNIYCAPCHSRVGDGNGMLPQRGYRHPPSYHQDRLRKAPLGYFFDVITNGFGAMPDYASQIPPDDRWKIVAYIRALQLSQNATAADAAGHPIPSAPPRFEEPGSGATLPVQLPQTNETGERENVSGAHQ
;
A
#
# COMPACT_ATOMS: atom_id res chain seq x y z
N MET A 1 -59.65 -12.47 0.73
CA MET A 1 -59.17 -11.66 -0.43
C MET A 1 -58.72 -10.24 -0.03
N VAL A 2 -59.47 -9.51 0.82
CA VAL A 2 -59.10 -8.15 1.25
C VAL A 2 -57.72 -8.08 2.00
N LYS A 3 -57.51 -8.97 2.95
CA LYS A 3 -56.23 -9.02 3.69
C LYS A 3 -55.02 -9.26 2.81
N LEU A 4 -55.12 -10.11 1.78
CA LEU A 4 -54.00 -10.36 0.84
C LEU A 4 -53.69 -9.11 -0.02
N ARG A 5 -54.70 -8.37 -0.42
CA ARG A 5 -54.54 -7.11 -1.20
C ARG A 5 -53.87 -6.03 -0.35
N ILE A 6 -54.18 -5.94 0.92
CA ILE A 6 -53.55 -5.01 1.87
C ILE A 6 -52.06 -5.38 2.07
N VAL A 7 -51.74 -6.65 2.25
CA VAL A 7 -50.34 -7.12 2.41
C VAL A 7 -49.53 -6.86 1.15
N LEU A 8 -50.05 -7.16 -0.03
CA LEU A 8 -49.44 -6.86 -1.32
C LEU A 8 -49.21 -5.36 -1.51
N GLY A 9 -50.18 -4.51 -1.14
CA GLY A 9 -50.05 -3.06 -1.19
C GLY A 9 -48.92 -2.52 -0.25
N LEU A 10 -48.83 -3.06 0.96
CA LEU A 10 -47.77 -2.70 1.90
C LEU A 10 -46.38 -3.14 1.41
N VAL A 11 -46.28 -4.34 0.85
CA VAL A 11 -45.02 -4.84 0.27
C VAL A 11 -44.59 -3.97 -0.94
N ALA A 12 -45.51 -3.62 -1.81
CA ALA A 12 -45.23 -2.73 -2.95
C ALA A 12 -44.77 -1.33 -2.48
N LEU A 13 -45.40 -0.81 -1.42
CA LEU A 13 -45.02 0.49 -0.86
C LEU A 13 -43.61 0.48 -0.24
N THR A 14 -43.23 -0.62 0.41
CA THR A 14 -41.86 -0.74 0.99
C THR A 14 -40.79 -0.86 -0.09
N ILE A 15 -41.10 -1.50 -1.24
CA ILE A 15 -40.18 -1.60 -2.38
C ILE A 15 -39.95 -0.23 -3.03
N LEU A 16 -40.98 0.60 -3.12
CA LEU A 16 -40.89 1.95 -3.72
C LEU A 16 -40.05 2.93 -2.88
N VAL A 17 -39.99 2.75 -1.56
CA VAL A 17 -39.19 3.63 -0.66
C VAL A 17 -37.70 3.24 -0.67
N GLY A 18 -37.33 2.04 -1.12
CA GLY A 18 -35.96 1.54 -1.08
C GLY A 18 -34.98 2.16 -2.09
N CYS A 19 -35.49 2.77 -3.18
CA CYS A 19 -34.65 3.38 -4.21
C CYS A 19 -34.40 4.86 -3.90
N ARG A 20 -33.47 5.17 -3.00
CA ARG A 20 -33.03 6.55 -2.76
C ARG A 20 -31.67 6.78 -3.41
N ASN A 21 -31.63 7.73 -4.34
CA ASN A 21 -30.39 8.20 -4.99
C ASN A 21 -29.80 9.45 -4.30
N ASP A 22 -30.29 9.79 -3.12
CA ASP A 22 -29.81 10.92 -2.35
C ASP A 22 -28.30 10.82 -2.15
N MET A 23 -27.56 11.89 -2.51
CA MET A 23 -26.10 11.99 -2.39
C MET A 23 -25.28 11.03 -3.28
N HIS A 24 -25.87 10.17 -4.08
CA HIS A 24 -25.14 9.33 -5.04
C HIS A 24 -24.53 10.16 -6.18
N ASP A 25 -25.31 11.05 -6.77
CA ASP A 25 -24.84 12.03 -7.75
C ASP A 25 -25.05 13.45 -7.20
N GLN A 26 -23.93 14.02 -6.74
CA GLN A 26 -23.88 15.38 -6.25
C GLN A 26 -23.63 16.35 -7.41
N PRO A 27 -24.07 17.63 -7.33
CA PRO A 27 -23.80 18.66 -8.34
C PRO A 27 -22.33 19.11 -8.28
N ARG A 28 -21.41 18.17 -8.55
CA ARG A 28 -19.98 18.42 -8.64
C ARG A 28 -19.38 17.59 -9.77
N PHE A 29 -18.39 18.12 -10.46
CA PHE A 29 -17.63 17.34 -11.41
C PHE A 29 -16.67 16.39 -10.69
N LYS A 30 -16.72 15.12 -11.12
CA LYS A 30 -15.71 14.11 -10.75
C LYS A 30 -14.61 14.11 -11.81
N PRO A 31 -13.37 13.67 -11.52
CA PRO A 31 -12.27 13.71 -12.47
C PRO A 31 -12.55 13.10 -13.85
N LEU A 32 -13.35 12.03 -13.91
CA LEU A 32 -13.69 11.35 -15.15
C LEU A 32 -15.13 11.66 -15.63
N ALA A 33 -15.81 12.64 -15.03
CA ALA A 33 -17.15 13.05 -15.48
C ALA A 33 -17.04 13.91 -16.74
N GLN A 34 -18.07 13.88 -17.56
CA GLN A 34 -18.24 14.80 -18.68
C GLN A 34 -18.49 16.21 -18.16
N SER A 35 -17.97 17.21 -18.84
CA SER A 35 -18.22 18.62 -18.58
C SER A 35 -18.60 19.32 -19.86
N ASP A 36 -19.81 19.84 -19.93
CA ASP A 36 -20.31 20.58 -21.11
C ASP A 36 -19.73 22.01 -21.19
N PHE A 37 -19.00 22.43 -20.13
CA PHE A 37 -18.36 23.75 -20.11
C PHE A 37 -17.14 23.83 -21.04
N TYR A 38 -16.43 22.72 -21.23
CA TYR A 38 -15.21 22.68 -22.06
C TYR A 38 -15.47 21.99 -23.38
N ALA A 39 -14.88 22.52 -24.46
CA ALA A 39 -15.03 21.99 -25.82
C ALA A 39 -14.56 20.52 -25.97
N ASP A 40 -13.62 20.07 -25.14
CA ASP A 40 -13.12 18.69 -25.10
C ASP A 40 -13.96 17.77 -24.20
N LEU A 41 -15.06 18.27 -23.64
CA LEU A 41 -16.00 17.58 -22.78
C LEU A 41 -15.37 16.92 -21.54
N ARG A 42 -14.17 17.33 -21.14
CA ARG A 42 -13.43 16.74 -20.00
C ARG A 42 -13.52 17.63 -18.77
N SER A 43 -13.94 17.08 -17.63
CA SER A 43 -13.91 17.79 -16.35
C SER A 43 -12.49 17.92 -15.77
N SER A 44 -11.63 16.92 -15.99
CA SER A 44 -10.22 17.02 -15.64
C SER A 44 -9.44 17.78 -16.71
N ARG A 45 -8.73 18.82 -16.29
CA ARG A 45 -7.89 19.61 -17.19
C ARG A 45 -6.49 19.01 -17.26
N ALA A 46 -5.92 18.97 -18.48
CA ALA A 46 -4.50 18.68 -18.63
C ALA A 46 -3.67 19.78 -17.95
N PRO A 47 -2.52 19.45 -17.34
CA PRO A 47 -1.59 20.46 -16.86
C PRO A 47 -1.20 21.44 -17.99
N VAL A 48 -0.98 22.68 -17.64
CA VAL A 48 -0.48 23.68 -18.61
C VAL A 48 0.92 23.26 -19.05
N GLU A 49 1.18 23.27 -20.35
CA GLU A 49 2.47 22.90 -20.90
C GLU A 49 3.61 23.72 -20.27
N GLY A 50 4.72 23.07 -19.95
CA GLY A 50 5.87 23.69 -19.29
C GLY A 50 5.68 23.96 -17.79
N THR A 51 4.58 23.47 -17.17
CA THR A 51 4.38 23.59 -15.73
C THR A 51 4.59 22.25 -15.01
N VAL A 52 5.12 22.33 -13.79
CA VAL A 52 5.25 21.19 -12.88
C VAL A 52 4.35 21.45 -11.67
N ALA A 53 3.52 20.49 -11.30
CA ALA A 53 2.68 20.61 -10.11
C ALA A 53 3.55 20.74 -8.85
N ARG A 54 3.04 21.45 -7.86
CA ARG A 54 3.75 21.62 -6.58
C ARG A 54 3.95 20.25 -5.92
N GLY A 55 5.22 19.90 -5.65
CA GLY A 55 5.64 18.61 -5.11
C GLY A 55 6.00 17.54 -6.16
N ASP A 56 5.79 17.82 -7.45
CA ASP A 56 6.11 16.88 -8.54
C ASP A 56 7.45 17.18 -9.24
N LEU A 57 8.22 18.16 -8.74
CA LEU A 57 9.55 18.45 -9.26
C LEU A 57 10.50 17.31 -8.88
N ARG A 58 10.82 16.46 -9.84
CA ARG A 58 11.61 15.23 -9.68
C ARG A 58 13.09 15.53 -9.92
N GLU A 59 13.72 16.31 -9.03
CA GLU A 59 15.11 16.74 -9.19
C GLU A 59 16.11 15.58 -9.08
N ASP A 60 15.90 14.67 -8.12
CA ASP A 60 16.74 13.48 -8.00
C ASP A 60 16.28 12.40 -8.99
N SER A 61 16.94 12.34 -10.14
CA SER A 61 16.63 11.37 -11.17
C SER A 61 16.83 9.92 -10.67
N TYR A 62 17.82 9.67 -9.82
CA TYR A 62 18.06 8.33 -9.29
C TYR A 62 16.92 7.87 -8.38
N PHE A 63 16.50 8.72 -7.45
CA PHE A 63 15.39 8.40 -6.54
C PHE A 63 14.11 8.06 -7.30
N TYR A 64 13.82 8.75 -8.42
CA TYR A 64 12.59 8.54 -9.18
C TYR A 64 12.68 7.47 -10.27
N THR A 65 13.88 7.10 -10.73
CA THR A 65 14.06 6.16 -11.85
C THR A 65 14.83 4.89 -11.50
N GLY A 66 15.63 4.91 -10.43
CA GLY A 66 16.55 3.83 -10.09
C GLY A 66 17.77 3.75 -11.01
N LYS A 67 18.00 4.76 -11.87
CA LYS A 67 19.02 4.74 -12.92
C LYS A 67 20.04 5.85 -12.76
N ILE A 68 21.28 5.53 -13.12
CA ILE A 68 22.39 6.47 -13.31
C ILE A 68 22.67 6.49 -14.83
N GLY A 69 22.22 7.55 -15.48
CA GLY A 69 22.18 7.56 -16.95
C GLY A 69 21.24 6.46 -17.48
N ALA A 70 21.76 5.54 -18.29
CA ALA A 70 20.98 4.44 -18.86
C ALA A 70 20.99 3.17 -17.99
N ASN A 71 21.85 3.07 -16.99
CA ASN A 71 22.09 1.84 -16.22
C ASN A 71 21.40 1.88 -14.85
N PRO A 72 20.86 0.75 -14.37
CA PRO A 72 20.37 0.65 -12.98
C PRO A 72 21.50 0.89 -11.98
N GLY A 73 21.27 1.73 -10.97
CA GLY A 73 22.23 1.93 -9.89
C GLY A 73 22.13 0.83 -8.83
N ASP A 74 23.18 0.67 -8.03
CA ASP A 74 23.26 -0.40 -7.01
C ASP A 74 23.51 0.16 -5.61
N TYR A 75 22.74 1.16 -5.22
CA TYR A 75 22.76 1.71 -3.86
C TYR A 75 21.34 2.17 -3.46
N MET A 76 21.11 2.33 -2.16
CA MET A 76 19.88 2.94 -1.66
C MET A 76 20.00 4.47 -1.74
N PRO A 77 18.96 5.18 -2.20
CA PRO A 77 18.98 6.63 -2.18
C PRO A 77 19.03 7.15 -0.74
N ALA A 78 19.67 8.32 -0.55
CA ALA A 78 19.87 8.91 0.78
C ALA A 78 18.56 9.22 1.50
N GLU A 79 17.50 9.48 0.76
CA GLU A 79 16.14 9.74 1.25
C GLU A 79 15.50 8.51 1.92
N VAL A 80 16.03 7.30 1.64
CA VAL A 80 15.50 6.04 2.17
C VAL A 80 16.62 5.26 2.87
N PRO A 81 17.05 5.70 4.05
CA PRO A 81 18.03 4.98 4.84
C PRO A 81 17.51 3.61 5.27
N VAL A 82 18.36 2.60 5.21
CA VAL A 82 17.99 1.23 5.57
C VAL A 82 18.08 1.03 7.07
N HIS A 83 16.96 0.94 7.72
CA HIS A 83 16.80 0.63 9.14
C HIS A 83 15.56 -0.24 9.36
N GLU A 84 15.27 -0.62 10.58
CA GLU A 84 14.19 -1.55 10.93
C GLU A 84 12.82 -1.08 10.42
N GLU A 85 12.50 0.21 10.57
CA GLU A 85 11.22 0.77 10.11
C GLU A 85 11.09 0.74 8.58
N THR A 86 12.18 1.03 7.86
CA THR A 86 12.24 0.91 6.40
C THR A 86 11.91 -0.51 5.96
N LEU A 87 12.50 -1.51 6.63
CA LEU A 87 12.25 -2.92 6.33
C LEU A 87 10.84 -3.35 6.72
N LYS A 88 10.33 -2.90 7.86
CA LYS A 88 8.92 -3.16 8.27
C LYS A 88 7.94 -2.60 7.26
N ARG A 89 8.14 -1.36 6.83
CA ARG A 89 7.30 -0.72 5.82
C ARG A 89 7.43 -1.42 4.46
N GLY A 90 8.65 -1.76 4.04
CA GLY A 90 8.90 -2.53 2.82
C GLY A 90 8.19 -3.87 2.83
N ARG A 91 8.25 -4.61 3.95
CA ARG A 91 7.54 -5.88 4.14
C ARG A 91 6.03 -5.70 4.05
N GLU A 92 5.47 -4.68 4.69
CA GLU A 92 4.04 -4.39 4.62
C GLU A 92 3.60 -4.20 3.17
N ARG A 93 4.28 -3.32 2.43
CA ARG A 93 3.96 -3.01 1.04
C ARG A 93 4.20 -4.20 0.12
N PHE A 94 5.28 -4.93 0.31
CA PHE A 94 5.55 -6.16 -0.41
C PHE A 94 4.42 -7.20 -0.23
N ASN A 95 3.95 -7.39 0.99
CA ASN A 95 2.88 -8.34 1.28
C ASN A 95 1.55 -7.97 0.62
N ILE A 96 1.28 -6.67 0.44
CA ILE A 96 0.05 -6.19 -0.21
C ILE A 96 0.14 -6.32 -1.73
N TYR A 97 1.21 -5.82 -2.35
CA TYR A 97 1.30 -5.66 -3.79
C TYR A 97 2.05 -6.78 -4.50
N CYS A 98 3.05 -7.36 -3.88
CA CYS A 98 3.99 -8.29 -4.52
C CYS A 98 3.73 -9.76 -4.16
N ALA A 99 3.45 -10.05 -2.90
CA ALA A 99 3.27 -11.41 -2.40
C ALA A 99 2.15 -12.21 -3.07
N PRO A 100 1.04 -11.62 -3.55
CA PRO A 100 0.03 -12.39 -4.29
C PRO A 100 0.58 -13.13 -5.51
N CYS A 101 1.59 -12.58 -6.20
CA CYS A 101 2.29 -13.23 -7.30
C CYS A 101 3.61 -13.87 -6.85
N HIS A 102 4.42 -13.13 -6.09
CA HIS A 102 5.80 -13.53 -5.76
C HIS A 102 5.92 -14.41 -4.51
N SER A 103 4.83 -14.66 -3.78
CA SER A 103 4.82 -15.30 -2.46
C SER A 103 5.49 -14.45 -1.37
N ARG A 104 5.17 -14.71 -0.11
CA ARG A 104 5.76 -13.97 1.02
C ARG A 104 7.24 -14.24 1.23
N VAL A 105 7.71 -15.37 0.74
CA VAL A 105 9.13 -15.76 0.79
C VAL A 105 9.90 -15.43 -0.49
N GLY A 106 9.23 -14.91 -1.52
CA GLY A 106 9.87 -14.46 -2.74
C GLY A 106 10.29 -15.58 -3.72
N ASP A 107 9.72 -16.77 -3.58
CA ASP A 107 10.00 -17.94 -4.44
C ASP A 107 9.24 -17.94 -5.77
N GLY A 108 8.29 -17.03 -5.96
CA GLY A 108 7.46 -16.92 -7.16
C GLY A 108 6.21 -17.80 -7.14
N ASN A 109 5.95 -18.53 -6.05
CA ASN A 109 4.80 -19.42 -5.92
C ASN A 109 3.66 -18.76 -5.10
N GLY A 110 3.26 -17.57 -5.49
CA GLY A 110 2.16 -16.85 -4.87
C GLY A 110 0.78 -17.45 -5.23
N MET A 111 -0.26 -16.90 -4.62
CA MET A 111 -1.63 -17.38 -4.80
C MET A 111 -2.12 -17.24 -6.26
N LEU A 112 -1.75 -16.17 -6.96
CA LEU A 112 -2.18 -15.94 -8.33
C LEU A 112 -1.55 -16.93 -9.33
N PRO A 113 -0.22 -17.21 -9.31
CA PRO A 113 0.36 -18.28 -10.10
C PRO A 113 -0.28 -19.64 -9.85
N GLN A 114 -0.59 -20.01 -8.60
CA GLN A 114 -1.29 -21.26 -8.27
C GLN A 114 -2.70 -21.35 -8.89
N ARG A 115 -3.26 -20.22 -9.34
CA ARG A 115 -4.57 -20.11 -10.00
C ARG A 115 -4.47 -19.92 -11.52
N GLY A 116 -3.32 -20.21 -12.11
CA GLY A 116 -3.13 -20.19 -13.57
C GLY A 116 -2.48 -18.92 -14.14
N TYR A 117 -2.05 -17.97 -13.31
CA TYR A 117 -1.23 -16.87 -13.77
C TYR A 117 0.21 -17.34 -14.03
N ARG A 118 0.92 -16.61 -14.88
CA ARG A 118 2.34 -16.90 -15.16
C ARG A 118 3.17 -16.78 -13.89
N HIS A 119 3.98 -17.79 -13.60
CA HIS A 119 4.90 -17.78 -12.47
C HIS A 119 5.99 -16.73 -12.66
N PRO A 120 6.15 -15.77 -11.75
CA PRO A 120 7.32 -14.91 -11.75
C PRO A 120 8.57 -15.69 -11.33
N PRO A 121 9.77 -15.27 -11.76
CA PRO A 121 11.01 -15.88 -11.30
C PRO A 121 11.18 -15.67 -9.79
N SER A 122 11.76 -16.68 -9.12
CA SER A 122 12.16 -16.55 -7.71
C SER A 122 13.22 -15.47 -7.53
N TYR A 123 13.11 -14.63 -6.52
CA TYR A 123 14.12 -13.64 -6.15
C TYR A 123 15.45 -14.28 -5.72
N HIS A 124 15.44 -15.57 -5.36
CA HIS A 124 16.62 -16.32 -4.88
C HIS A 124 17.50 -16.87 -5.98
N GLN A 125 17.11 -16.71 -7.27
CA GLN A 125 17.97 -17.07 -8.40
C GLN A 125 19.21 -16.17 -8.44
N ASP A 126 20.36 -16.74 -8.81
CA ASP A 126 21.64 -16.03 -8.86
C ASP A 126 21.60 -14.75 -9.69
N ARG A 127 20.91 -14.78 -10.82
CA ARG A 127 20.73 -13.61 -11.67
C ARG A 127 20.07 -12.44 -10.92
N LEU A 128 19.02 -12.71 -10.14
CA LEU A 128 18.30 -11.68 -9.39
C LEU A 128 19.03 -11.30 -8.10
N ARG A 129 19.72 -12.21 -7.45
CA ARG A 129 20.57 -11.87 -6.29
C ARG A 129 21.70 -10.91 -6.65
N LYS A 130 22.23 -11.03 -7.88
CA LYS A 130 23.32 -10.19 -8.41
C LYS A 130 22.79 -8.93 -9.15
N ALA A 131 21.50 -8.81 -9.36
CA ALA A 131 20.92 -7.66 -10.05
C ALA A 131 21.02 -6.40 -9.18
N PRO A 132 21.33 -5.21 -9.74
CA PRO A 132 21.43 -3.97 -8.97
C PRO A 132 20.07 -3.56 -8.37
N LEU A 133 20.08 -2.76 -7.31
CA LEU A 133 18.86 -2.32 -6.61
C LEU A 133 17.91 -1.55 -7.53
N GLY A 134 18.46 -0.66 -8.36
CA GLY A 134 17.69 0.11 -9.33
C GLY A 134 16.98 -0.73 -10.39
N TYR A 135 17.44 -1.96 -10.67
CA TYR A 135 16.74 -2.89 -11.54
C TYR A 135 15.37 -3.28 -10.96
N PHE A 136 15.31 -3.60 -9.67
CA PHE A 136 14.04 -3.92 -9.00
C PHE A 136 13.12 -2.70 -8.97
N PHE A 137 13.68 -1.53 -8.69
CA PHE A 137 12.94 -0.28 -8.70
C PHE A 137 12.33 0.01 -10.09
N ASP A 138 13.11 -0.13 -11.13
CA ASP A 138 12.67 0.08 -12.52
C ASP A 138 11.56 -0.91 -12.91
N VAL A 139 11.72 -2.19 -12.58
CA VAL A 139 10.70 -3.23 -12.84
C VAL A 139 9.40 -2.96 -12.08
N ILE A 140 9.47 -2.53 -10.82
CA ILE A 140 8.27 -2.15 -10.06
C ILE A 140 7.60 -0.92 -10.68
N THR A 141 8.41 0.03 -11.17
CA THR A 141 7.94 1.29 -11.73
C THR A 141 7.26 1.12 -13.08
N ASN A 142 7.89 0.40 -13.99
CA ASN A 142 7.52 0.34 -15.42
C ASN A 142 6.91 -1.00 -15.82
N GLY A 143 6.91 -1.99 -14.92
CA GLY A 143 6.52 -3.35 -15.24
C GLY A 143 7.61 -4.13 -16.00
N PHE A 144 7.40 -5.42 -16.19
CA PHE A 144 8.29 -6.26 -16.99
C PHE A 144 7.54 -7.49 -17.53
N GLY A 145 7.40 -7.58 -18.83
CA GLY A 145 6.70 -8.70 -19.48
C GLY A 145 5.23 -8.78 -19.04
N ALA A 146 4.87 -9.83 -18.31
CA ALA A 146 3.51 -10.01 -17.79
C ALA A 146 3.26 -9.26 -16.45
N MET A 147 4.29 -8.72 -15.83
CA MET A 147 4.16 -7.92 -14.60
C MET A 147 3.72 -6.50 -14.97
N PRO A 148 2.57 -6.02 -14.48
CA PRO A 148 2.14 -4.64 -14.71
C PRO A 148 3.05 -3.64 -13.98
N ASP A 149 2.96 -2.36 -14.36
CA ASP A 149 3.56 -1.26 -13.62
C ASP A 149 2.80 -0.95 -12.34
N TYR A 150 3.52 -0.44 -11.35
CA TYR A 150 2.96 -0.04 -10.06
C TYR A 150 3.22 1.44 -9.73
N ALA A 151 3.68 2.23 -10.69
CA ALA A 151 4.03 3.64 -10.47
C ALA A 151 2.85 4.47 -9.95
N SER A 152 1.63 4.17 -10.41
CA SER A 152 0.42 4.87 -10.00
C SER A 152 -0.10 4.49 -8.61
N GLN A 153 0.29 3.32 -8.10
CA GLN A 153 -0.24 2.73 -6.86
C GLN A 153 0.74 2.83 -5.69
N ILE A 154 2.04 2.80 -5.98
CA ILE A 154 3.11 2.76 -4.99
C ILE A 154 4.02 3.98 -5.19
N PRO A 155 4.08 4.91 -4.22
CA PRO A 155 4.97 6.07 -4.31
C PRO A 155 6.45 5.65 -4.34
N PRO A 156 7.37 6.47 -4.91
CA PRO A 156 8.78 6.13 -5.05
C PRO A 156 9.47 5.68 -3.76
N ASP A 157 9.19 6.36 -2.67
CA ASP A 157 9.71 6.03 -1.34
C ASP A 157 9.32 4.61 -0.90
N ASP A 158 8.05 4.22 -1.03
CA ASP A 158 7.61 2.85 -0.71
C ASP A 158 8.18 1.81 -1.70
N ARG A 159 8.41 2.15 -2.97
CA ARG A 159 9.08 1.25 -3.93
C ARG A 159 10.51 0.93 -3.49
N TRP A 160 11.29 1.92 -3.05
CA TRP A 160 12.62 1.71 -2.51
C TRP A 160 12.61 0.87 -1.22
N LYS A 161 11.64 1.08 -0.34
CA LYS A 161 11.46 0.24 0.86
C LYS A 161 11.14 -1.21 0.51
N ILE A 162 10.36 -1.45 -0.55
CA ILE A 162 10.11 -2.79 -1.09
C ILE A 162 11.43 -3.40 -1.60
N VAL A 163 12.24 -2.64 -2.33
CA VAL A 163 13.54 -3.10 -2.82
C VAL A 163 14.46 -3.49 -1.67
N ALA A 164 14.54 -2.68 -0.61
CA ALA A 164 15.28 -3.01 0.61
C ALA A 164 14.78 -4.32 1.24
N TYR A 165 13.47 -4.52 1.31
CA TYR A 165 12.89 -5.75 1.83
C TYR A 165 13.16 -6.97 0.95
N ILE A 166 13.17 -6.84 -0.38
CA ILE A 166 13.59 -7.93 -1.29
C ILE A 166 15.02 -8.35 -0.99
N ARG A 167 15.93 -7.42 -0.73
CA ARG A 167 17.31 -7.75 -0.30
C ARG A 167 17.34 -8.50 1.03
N ALA A 168 16.54 -8.08 2.00
CA ALA A 168 16.42 -8.80 3.27
C ALA A 168 15.90 -10.22 3.07
N LEU A 169 14.91 -10.45 2.18
CA LEU A 169 14.43 -11.78 1.81
C LEU A 169 15.53 -12.63 1.18
N GLN A 170 16.29 -12.07 0.24
CA GLN A 170 17.39 -12.76 -0.41
C GLN A 170 18.48 -13.17 0.61
N LEU A 171 18.81 -12.28 1.54
CA LEU A 171 19.76 -12.55 2.60
C LEU A 171 19.25 -13.63 3.56
N SER A 172 17.99 -13.56 3.97
CA SER A 172 17.40 -14.51 4.92
C SER A 172 17.47 -15.99 4.48
N GLN A 173 17.51 -16.23 3.17
CA GLN A 173 17.57 -17.60 2.60
C GLN A 173 18.92 -17.98 2.02
N ASN A 174 19.87 -17.05 1.94
CA ASN A 174 21.19 -17.26 1.37
C ASN A 174 22.31 -16.71 2.25
N ALA A 175 22.05 -16.47 3.54
CA ALA A 175 23.03 -15.96 4.48
C ALA A 175 24.19 -16.95 4.63
N THR A 176 25.39 -16.41 4.73
CA THR A 176 26.64 -17.14 4.98
C THR A 176 27.13 -16.91 6.41
N ALA A 177 28.09 -17.70 6.87
CA ALA A 177 28.72 -17.48 8.17
C ALA A 177 29.38 -16.09 8.28
N ALA A 178 29.84 -15.52 7.15
CA ALA A 178 30.41 -14.18 7.11
C ALA A 178 29.37 -13.09 7.37
N ASP A 179 28.13 -13.26 6.96
CA ASP A 179 27.04 -12.32 7.21
C ASP A 179 26.68 -12.25 8.71
N ALA A 180 26.90 -13.35 9.43
CA ALA A 180 26.66 -13.46 10.87
C ALA A 180 27.84 -12.95 11.73
N ALA A 181 29.03 -12.79 11.16
CA ALA A 181 30.27 -12.48 11.92
C ALA A 181 30.23 -11.10 12.60
N GLY A 182 29.40 -10.18 12.16
CA GLY A 182 29.22 -8.86 12.77
C GLY A 182 28.04 -8.77 13.76
N HIS A 183 27.20 -9.80 13.86
CA HIS A 183 26.03 -9.81 14.72
C HIS A 183 25.93 -11.18 15.39
N PRO A 184 26.26 -11.30 16.70
CA PRO A 184 26.08 -12.56 17.41
C PRO A 184 24.61 -12.98 17.31
N ILE A 185 24.38 -14.17 16.74
CA ILE A 185 23.05 -14.77 16.71
C ILE A 185 22.64 -14.99 18.16
N PRO A 186 21.51 -14.44 18.64
CA PRO A 186 21.03 -14.74 19.98
C PRO A 186 20.94 -16.25 20.16
N SER A 187 21.49 -16.77 21.25
CA SER A 187 21.56 -18.21 21.52
C SER A 187 20.20 -18.88 21.75
N ALA A 188 19.12 -18.10 21.75
CA ALA A 188 17.75 -18.57 21.74
C ALA A 188 16.89 -17.63 20.86
N PRO A 189 15.91 -18.14 20.11
CA PRO A 189 14.92 -17.29 19.48
C PRO A 189 14.26 -16.44 20.59
N PRO A 190 13.95 -15.15 20.33
CA PRO A 190 13.17 -14.37 21.24
C PRO A 190 11.92 -15.19 21.56
N ARG A 191 11.70 -15.50 22.82
CA ARG A 191 10.46 -16.11 23.26
C ARG A 191 9.36 -15.14 22.82
N PHE A 192 8.52 -15.58 21.89
CA PHE A 192 7.25 -14.92 21.68
C PHE A 192 6.51 -15.09 23.02
N GLU A 193 6.62 -14.10 23.88
CA GLU A 193 5.64 -13.96 24.94
C GLU A 193 4.34 -13.68 24.18
N GLU A 194 3.49 -14.69 24.08
CA GLU A 194 2.09 -14.45 23.79
C GLU A 194 1.64 -13.35 24.78
N PRO A 195 1.01 -12.26 24.31
CA PRO A 195 0.51 -11.24 25.22
C PRO A 195 -0.30 -11.97 26.26
N GLY A 196 0.24 -12.00 27.48
CA GLY A 196 -0.16 -12.90 28.56
C GLY A 196 -1.67 -12.88 28.73
N SER A 197 -2.26 -14.05 28.76
CA SER A 197 -3.62 -14.33 29.21
C SER A 197 -3.78 -13.97 30.71
N GLY A 198 -3.44 -12.74 31.09
CA GLY A 198 -3.42 -12.36 32.51
C GLY A 198 -3.46 -10.87 32.84
N ALA A 199 -3.28 -9.99 31.85
CA ALA A 199 -3.47 -8.56 32.06
C ALA A 199 -4.90 -8.17 31.70
N THR A 200 -5.86 -8.42 32.58
CA THR A 200 -7.09 -7.63 32.61
C THR A 200 -6.71 -6.20 32.92
N LEU A 201 -6.55 -5.41 31.86
CA LEU A 201 -6.56 -3.95 32.02
C LEU A 201 -7.90 -3.59 32.65
N PRO A 202 -7.94 -2.89 33.80
CA PRO A 202 -9.19 -2.39 34.32
C PRO A 202 -9.71 -1.39 33.28
N VAL A 203 -10.77 -1.79 32.56
CA VAL A 203 -11.57 -0.86 31.77
C VAL A 203 -12.20 0.09 32.76
N GLN A 204 -11.58 1.25 32.97
CA GLN A 204 -12.24 2.35 33.64
C GLN A 204 -13.29 2.90 32.68
N LEU A 205 -14.52 2.45 32.85
CA LEU A 205 -15.66 3.11 32.23
C LEU A 205 -15.74 4.53 32.79
N PRO A 206 -15.98 5.56 31.96
CA PRO A 206 -16.22 6.90 32.43
C PRO A 206 -17.36 6.86 33.45
N GLN A 207 -17.09 7.23 34.67
CA GLN A 207 -18.14 7.39 35.67
C GLN A 207 -18.97 8.63 35.28
N THR A 208 -20.19 8.41 34.88
CA THR A 208 -21.17 9.49 34.75
C THR A 208 -21.55 9.93 36.15
N ASN A 209 -21.20 11.15 36.50
CA ASN A 209 -21.71 11.80 37.70
C ASN A 209 -23.22 11.95 37.56
N GLU A 210 -23.94 11.66 38.64
CA GLU A 210 -25.40 11.73 38.70
C GLU A 210 -26.01 13.13 38.46
N THR A 211 -25.25 14.15 38.08
CA THR A 211 -25.69 15.51 37.86
C THR A 211 -25.69 15.99 36.42
N GLY A 212 -25.61 15.11 35.43
CA GLY A 212 -26.04 15.42 34.04
C GLY A 212 -25.46 16.67 33.35
N GLU A 213 -24.44 17.33 33.88
CA GLU A 213 -23.84 18.53 33.28
C GLU A 213 -22.60 18.15 32.45
N ARG A 214 -22.70 18.45 31.15
CA ARG A 214 -21.57 18.35 30.19
C ARG A 214 -20.74 19.62 30.36
N GLU A 215 -19.58 19.52 30.93
CA GLU A 215 -18.58 20.58 30.89
C GLU A 215 -18.03 20.75 29.49
N ASN A 216 -18.27 21.91 28.93
CA ASN A 216 -17.87 22.35 27.61
C ASN A 216 -16.43 22.89 27.71
N VAL A 217 -15.42 22.10 27.41
CA VAL A 217 -14.03 22.58 27.37
C VAL A 217 -13.80 23.32 26.06
N SER A 218 -14.05 24.64 26.14
CA SER A 218 -13.55 25.63 25.18
C SER A 218 -12.14 26.01 25.59
N GLY A 219 -11.11 25.67 24.81
CA GLY A 219 -9.71 26.03 25.02
C GLY A 219 -9.10 26.53 23.73
N ALA A 220 -9.10 27.76 23.58
CA ALA A 220 -8.23 28.87 23.15
C ALA A 220 -6.97 28.45 22.34
N HIS A 221 -6.96 28.90 21.10
CA HIS A 221 -5.75 29.14 20.31
C HIS A 221 -5.12 30.49 20.70
N GLN A 222 -3.84 30.47 21.01
CA GLN A 222 -2.90 31.57 20.74
C GLN A 222 -1.66 30.96 20.08
#